data_ec659bc2041f2c42e130a098f4a61f56
#
_entry.id   ec659bc2041f2c42e130a098f4a61f56
#
_cell.length_a   1.000
_cell.length_b   1.000
_cell.length_c   1.000
_cell.angle_alpha   90.00
_cell.angle_beta   90.00
_cell.angle_gamma   90.00
#
_symmetry.space_group_name_H-M   'P 1'
#
loop_
_entity.id
_entity.type
_entity.pdbx_description
1 polymer ?
#
loop_
_entity_poly.entity_id
_entity_poly.type
_entity_poly.pdbx_seq_one_letter_code
_entity_poly.pdbx_strand_id
1 'polypeptide(L)'
;MEYALNVLERLARRYRDEPTLHSIEVLNEPVSWSVFHGTSNTAKDVREASGSTHVPLRFLKRFYRDAYTRLRAILRPETIIVFHDGFRLLRWGDWFRRAGMRNVMLDTHQYLIAMEEPLFAGPARRLYLQSRHLPWLYRMLVGAREIAIRSAARHIPVLVGEWCVENRWAPRSRNRADAYRQVSRLQRAAWDASAGQVYWSYQLARSAKPGSGEGKPPRDPRNGGNLEAWDLTRVWRHGWIQADAPHDDVASAPSINGNRSKGH
;
A
#
# COMPACT_ATOMS: atom_id res chain seq x y z
N MET A 1 -18.52 6.72 14.49
CA MET A 1 -17.49 5.85 15.11
C MET A 1 -18.12 4.53 15.58
N GLU A 2 -19.16 4.55 16.40
CA GLU A 2 -19.81 3.34 16.95
C GLU A 2 -20.27 2.35 15.87
N TYR A 3 -20.91 2.84 14.81
CA TYR A 3 -21.33 1.99 13.70
C TYR A 3 -20.18 1.17 13.09
N ALA A 4 -19.03 1.81 12.82
CA ALA A 4 -17.87 1.11 12.26
C ALA A 4 -17.31 0.07 13.23
N LEU A 5 -17.27 0.38 14.54
CA LEU A 5 -16.84 -0.58 15.55
C LEU A 5 -17.77 -1.79 15.62
N ASN A 6 -19.09 -1.59 15.54
CA ASN A 6 -20.06 -2.67 15.53
C ASN A 6 -19.93 -3.57 14.28
N VAL A 7 -19.62 -2.99 13.10
CA VAL A 7 -19.35 -3.76 11.89
C VAL A 7 -18.10 -4.62 12.07
N LEU A 8 -17.03 -4.05 12.61
CA LEU A 8 -15.77 -4.78 12.87
C LEU A 8 -15.99 -5.93 13.87
N GLU A 9 -16.75 -5.71 14.93
CA GLU A 9 -17.08 -6.78 15.89
C GLU A 9 -17.89 -7.91 15.22
N ARG A 10 -18.85 -7.58 14.37
CA ARG A 10 -19.62 -8.58 13.63
C ARG A 10 -18.74 -9.44 12.73
N LEU A 11 -17.81 -8.82 12.00
CA LEU A 11 -16.84 -9.53 11.18
C LEU A 11 -15.94 -10.42 12.05
N ALA A 12 -15.40 -9.87 13.13
CA ALA A 12 -14.53 -10.62 14.04
C ALA A 12 -15.25 -11.84 14.64
N ARG A 13 -16.49 -11.69 15.12
CA ARG A 13 -17.30 -12.81 15.65
C ARG A 13 -17.59 -13.87 14.60
N ARG A 14 -17.87 -13.47 13.36
CA ARG A 14 -18.17 -14.39 12.27
C ARG A 14 -16.98 -15.26 11.88
N TYR A 15 -15.76 -14.69 11.90
CA TYR A 15 -14.58 -15.34 11.36
C TYR A 15 -13.52 -15.71 12.42
N ARG A 16 -13.79 -15.51 13.72
CA ARG A 16 -12.82 -15.76 14.79
C ARG A 16 -12.27 -17.20 14.80
N ASP A 17 -13.12 -18.15 14.42
CA ASP A 17 -12.79 -19.59 14.44
C ASP A 17 -12.28 -20.08 13.07
N GLU A 18 -12.18 -19.19 12.06
CA GLU A 18 -11.68 -19.51 10.73
C GLU A 18 -10.16 -19.67 10.77
N PRO A 19 -9.60 -20.86 10.51
CA PRO A 19 -8.17 -21.10 10.63
C PRO A 19 -7.33 -20.33 9.61
N THR A 20 -7.91 -19.95 8.48
CA THR A 20 -7.26 -19.19 7.42
C THR A 20 -7.29 -17.68 7.67
N LEU A 21 -7.98 -17.20 8.72
CA LEU A 21 -8.00 -15.78 9.05
C LEU A 21 -6.64 -15.35 9.61
N HIS A 22 -5.83 -14.73 8.76
CA HIS A 22 -4.54 -14.20 9.12
C HIS A 22 -4.63 -12.84 9.83
N SER A 23 -5.43 -11.93 9.30
CA SER A 23 -5.52 -10.55 9.81
C SER A 23 -6.86 -9.89 9.48
N ILE A 24 -7.19 -8.83 10.24
CA ILE A 24 -8.28 -7.91 9.93
C ILE A 24 -7.73 -6.49 9.90
N GLU A 25 -7.95 -5.78 8.82
CA GLU A 25 -7.70 -4.35 8.75
C GLU A 25 -8.91 -3.55 9.20
N VAL A 26 -8.63 -2.53 10.03
CA VAL A 26 -9.67 -1.79 10.75
C VAL A 26 -10.36 -0.75 9.88
N LEU A 27 -9.60 -0.08 9.01
CA LEU A 27 -10.15 1.02 8.21
C LEU A 27 -9.22 1.33 7.03
N ASN A 28 -9.78 1.36 5.82
CA ASN A 28 -9.07 1.77 4.62
C ASN A 28 -8.95 3.30 4.55
N GLU A 29 -7.74 3.81 4.30
CA GLU A 29 -7.39 5.18 3.91
C GLU A 29 -8.09 6.32 4.70
N PRO A 30 -7.97 6.39 6.03
CA PRO A 30 -8.46 7.54 6.79
C PRO A 30 -7.60 8.78 6.48
N VAL A 31 -8.03 9.55 5.47
CA VAL A 31 -7.22 10.62 4.87
C VAL A 31 -6.81 11.71 5.84
N SER A 32 -5.55 12.14 5.74
CA SER A 32 -5.02 13.27 6.49
C SER A 32 -5.49 14.61 5.91
N TRP A 33 -5.29 15.69 6.65
CA TRP A 33 -5.58 17.05 6.17
C TRP A 33 -4.84 17.36 4.86
N SER A 34 -3.57 17.01 4.77
CA SER A 34 -2.76 17.29 3.59
C SER A 34 -3.21 16.49 2.36
N VAL A 35 -3.66 15.24 2.55
CA VAL A 35 -4.20 14.42 1.46
C VAL A 35 -5.58 14.94 1.04
N PHE A 36 -6.44 15.27 2.00
CA PHE A 36 -7.79 15.75 1.72
C PHE A 36 -7.80 17.07 0.93
N HIS A 37 -6.90 18.00 1.24
CA HIS A 37 -6.82 19.30 0.57
C HIS A 37 -5.80 19.35 -0.58
N GLY A 38 -4.86 18.42 -0.63
CA GLY A 38 -3.77 18.42 -1.62
C GLY A 38 -3.98 17.53 -2.83
N THR A 39 -4.97 16.66 -2.79
CA THR A 39 -5.31 15.78 -3.92
C THR A 39 -6.60 16.23 -4.59
N SER A 40 -6.67 16.08 -5.90
CA SER A 40 -7.90 16.29 -6.69
C SER A 40 -8.91 15.15 -6.47
N ASN A 41 -8.97 14.60 -5.28
CA ASN A 41 -9.94 13.56 -4.91
C ASN A 41 -11.35 14.15 -4.94
N THR A 42 -11.99 14.00 -6.08
CA THR A 42 -13.42 14.28 -6.21
C THR A 42 -14.19 13.05 -5.82
N ALA A 43 -15.11 13.20 -4.88
CA ALA A 43 -16.03 12.13 -4.54
C ALA A 43 -16.81 11.68 -5.80
N LYS A 44 -17.05 10.39 -5.91
CA LYS A 44 -17.86 9.81 -6.99
C LYS A 44 -19.30 10.36 -6.96
N ASP A 45 -19.84 10.53 -5.76
CA ASP A 45 -21.09 11.22 -5.51
C ASP A 45 -20.85 12.40 -4.56
N VAL A 46 -21.07 13.62 -5.06
CA VAL A 46 -20.85 14.86 -4.31
C VAL A 46 -21.88 15.02 -3.18
N ARG A 47 -23.08 14.47 -3.36
CA ARG A 47 -24.13 14.55 -2.33
C ARG A 47 -23.83 13.66 -1.15
N GLU A 48 -23.43 12.40 -1.42
CA GLU A 48 -23.01 11.47 -0.37
C GLU A 48 -21.76 11.95 0.38
N ALA A 49 -20.86 12.65 -0.33
CA ALA A 49 -19.66 13.21 0.26
C ALA A 49 -19.89 14.54 0.99
N SER A 50 -21.11 15.09 0.94
CA SER A 50 -21.43 16.35 1.61
C SER A 50 -21.13 16.26 3.11
N GLY A 51 -20.36 17.24 3.64
CA GLY A 51 -19.92 17.24 5.03
C GLY A 51 -18.72 16.36 5.35
N SER A 52 -18.19 15.60 4.38
CA SER A 52 -16.95 14.85 4.58
C SER A 52 -15.76 15.77 4.81
N THR A 53 -14.84 15.32 5.66
CA THR A 53 -13.60 16.05 5.98
C THR A 53 -12.46 15.07 6.28
N HIS A 54 -11.25 15.59 6.43
CA HIS A 54 -10.10 14.80 6.86
C HIS A 54 -10.30 14.18 8.24
N VAL A 55 -9.58 13.08 8.51
CA VAL A 55 -9.58 12.41 9.82
C VAL A 55 -8.41 12.92 10.67
N PRO A 56 -8.65 13.69 11.76
CA PRO A 56 -7.59 14.14 12.65
C PRO A 56 -6.87 12.97 13.31
N LEU A 57 -5.53 13.04 13.44
CA LEU A 57 -4.72 11.96 14.01
C LEU A 57 -5.15 11.57 15.43
N ARG A 58 -5.52 12.56 16.27
CA ARG A 58 -6.02 12.31 17.63
C ARG A 58 -7.30 11.47 17.64
N PHE A 59 -8.20 11.75 16.70
CA PHE A 59 -9.44 10.99 16.52
C PHE A 59 -9.13 9.57 16.04
N LEU A 60 -8.25 9.43 15.05
CA LEU A 60 -7.85 8.14 14.52
C LEU A 60 -7.19 7.26 15.58
N LYS A 61 -6.31 7.82 16.40
CA LYS A 61 -5.68 7.10 17.52
C LYS A 61 -6.69 6.64 18.57
N ARG A 62 -7.73 7.45 18.87
CA ARG A 62 -8.82 7.02 19.75
C ARG A 62 -9.60 5.88 19.13
N PHE A 63 -10.04 6.03 17.88
CA PHE A 63 -10.76 5.00 17.16
C PHE A 63 -9.98 3.66 17.10
N TYR A 64 -8.68 3.71 16.82
CA TYR A 64 -7.84 2.51 16.79
C TYR A 64 -7.68 1.85 18.16
N ARG A 65 -7.64 2.62 19.23
CA ARG A 65 -7.64 2.06 20.59
C ARG A 65 -8.92 1.32 20.89
N ASP A 66 -10.07 1.94 20.58
CA ASP A 66 -11.39 1.36 20.79
C ASP A 66 -11.56 0.10 19.93
N ALA A 67 -11.18 0.15 18.66
CA ALA A 67 -11.19 -1.00 17.74
C ALA A 67 -10.30 -2.14 18.25
N TYR A 68 -9.07 -1.85 18.65
CA TYR A 68 -8.17 -2.85 19.21
C TYR A 68 -8.78 -3.55 20.42
N THR A 69 -9.30 -2.80 21.38
CA THR A 69 -9.90 -3.35 22.59
C THR A 69 -11.05 -4.31 22.27
N ARG A 70 -11.94 -3.91 21.36
CA ARG A 70 -13.10 -4.73 20.98
C ARG A 70 -12.71 -5.96 20.17
N LEU A 71 -11.84 -5.79 19.20
CA LEU A 71 -11.39 -6.89 18.33
C LEU A 71 -10.55 -7.90 19.10
N ARG A 72 -9.65 -7.46 19.96
CA ARG A 72 -8.78 -8.37 20.72
C ARG A 72 -9.53 -9.21 21.74
N ALA A 73 -10.67 -8.74 22.23
CA ALA A 73 -11.58 -9.53 23.08
C ALA A 73 -12.29 -10.66 22.33
N ILE A 74 -12.31 -10.63 20.99
CA ILE A 74 -13.04 -11.59 20.14
C ILE A 74 -12.08 -12.49 19.36
N LEU A 75 -11.06 -11.90 18.74
CA LEU A 75 -10.12 -12.58 17.85
C LEU A 75 -9.10 -13.41 18.64
N ARG A 76 -8.62 -14.47 18.02
CA ARG A 76 -7.49 -15.27 18.54
C ARG A 76 -6.26 -14.38 18.73
N PRO A 77 -5.41 -14.67 19.71
CA PRO A 77 -4.19 -13.88 19.97
C PRO A 77 -3.27 -13.75 18.76
N GLU A 78 -3.18 -14.79 17.93
CA GLU A 78 -2.34 -14.83 16.71
C GLU A 78 -2.89 -14.04 15.53
N THR A 79 -4.20 -13.73 15.48
CA THR A 79 -4.77 -12.92 14.41
C THR A 79 -4.24 -11.50 14.49
N ILE A 80 -3.61 -11.01 13.42
CA ILE A 80 -3.05 -9.67 13.35
C ILE A 80 -4.16 -8.63 13.17
N ILE A 81 -4.10 -7.52 13.91
CA ILE A 81 -4.96 -6.37 13.68
C ILE A 81 -4.15 -5.33 12.91
N VAL A 82 -4.58 -5.01 11.69
CA VAL A 82 -3.90 -4.09 10.80
C VAL A 82 -4.54 -2.71 10.91
N PHE A 83 -3.70 -1.69 10.97
CA PHE A 83 -4.12 -0.28 11.06
C PHE A 83 -3.48 0.52 9.93
N HIS A 84 -4.28 1.21 9.15
CA HIS A 84 -3.78 2.10 8.12
C HIS A 84 -3.10 3.34 8.73
N ASP A 85 -1.98 3.78 8.16
CA ASP A 85 -1.18 4.92 8.66
C ASP A 85 -1.89 6.28 8.51
N GLY A 86 -2.97 6.35 7.73
CA GLY A 86 -3.67 7.58 7.42
C GLY A 86 -2.79 8.58 6.65
N PHE A 87 -1.87 8.09 5.82
CA PHE A 87 -0.85 8.86 5.09
C PHE A 87 0.08 9.66 6.01
N ARG A 88 0.40 9.10 7.20
CA ARG A 88 1.21 9.73 8.26
C ARG A 88 2.20 8.74 8.88
N LEU A 89 2.83 7.92 8.04
CA LEU A 89 3.65 6.78 8.43
C LEU A 89 4.59 7.07 9.61
N LEU A 90 5.31 8.18 9.58
CA LEU A 90 6.27 8.54 10.63
C LEU A 90 5.64 9.12 11.92
N ARG A 91 4.30 9.28 11.98
CA ARG A 91 3.61 9.84 13.16
C ARG A 91 3.18 8.79 14.18
N TRP A 92 3.44 7.52 13.90
CA TRP A 92 3.02 6.43 14.76
C TRP A 92 4.10 6.01 15.75
N GLY A 93 5.37 5.90 15.34
CA GLY A 93 6.50 5.56 16.20
C GLY A 93 6.14 4.48 17.23
N ASP A 94 6.47 4.73 18.49
CA ASP A 94 6.17 3.81 19.61
C ASP A 94 4.70 3.83 20.10
N TRP A 95 3.80 4.50 19.39
CA TRP A 95 2.46 4.69 19.93
C TRP A 95 1.74 3.38 20.22
N PHE A 96 1.80 2.40 19.32
CA PHE A 96 1.16 1.08 19.49
C PHE A 96 1.73 0.34 20.71
N ARG A 97 3.05 0.34 20.86
CA ARG A 97 3.73 -0.27 22.02
C ARG A 97 3.34 0.42 23.33
N ARG A 98 3.33 1.75 23.37
CA ARG A 98 2.90 2.53 24.55
C ARG A 98 1.42 2.34 24.88
N ALA A 99 0.59 2.08 23.88
CA ALA A 99 -0.82 1.76 24.07
C ALA A 99 -1.07 0.30 24.49
N GLY A 100 -0.02 -0.50 24.68
CA GLY A 100 -0.12 -1.90 25.10
C GLY A 100 -0.66 -2.85 24.02
N MET A 101 -0.67 -2.41 22.75
CA MET A 101 -1.16 -3.22 21.64
C MET A 101 -0.12 -4.26 21.24
N ARG A 102 -0.58 -5.49 21.07
CA ARG A 102 0.24 -6.63 20.64
C ARG A 102 -0.35 -7.27 19.40
N ASN A 103 0.51 -7.90 18.61
CA ASN A 103 0.17 -8.55 17.35
C ASN A 103 -0.62 -7.62 16.42
N VAL A 104 0.01 -6.50 16.13
CA VAL A 104 -0.52 -5.42 15.28
C VAL A 104 0.47 -5.10 14.16
N MET A 105 -0.04 -4.60 13.05
CA MET A 105 0.72 -4.20 11.87
C MET A 105 0.23 -2.83 11.39
N LEU A 106 1.12 -2.02 10.88
CA LEU A 106 0.80 -0.73 10.29
C LEU A 106 0.78 -0.85 8.77
N ASP A 107 -0.35 -0.57 8.16
CA ASP A 107 -0.47 -0.51 6.71
C ASP A 107 -0.18 0.89 6.18
N THR A 108 0.44 0.96 5.00
CA THR A 108 0.71 2.19 4.27
C THR A 108 0.54 1.98 2.77
N HIS A 109 -0.12 2.92 2.10
CA HIS A 109 -0.33 2.89 0.65
C HIS A 109 0.71 3.76 -0.06
N GLN A 110 1.37 3.21 -1.08
CA GLN A 110 2.54 3.83 -1.72
C GLN A 110 2.34 3.99 -3.23
N TYR A 111 1.55 4.98 -3.62
CA TYR A 111 1.29 5.29 -5.03
C TYR A 111 2.20 6.40 -5.53
N LEU A 112 3.06 6.10 -6.52
CA LEU A 112 3.94 7.10 -7.13
C LEU A 112 3.16 8.24 -7.77
N ILE A 113 2.05 7.93 -8.44
CA ILE A 113 1.22 8.94 -9.10
C ILE A 113 0.72 10.01 -8.11
N ALA A 114 0.42 9.62 -6.85
CA ALA A 114 0.04 10.55 -5.79
C ALA A 114 1.23 11.36 -5.24
N MET A 115 2.40 10.72 -5.16
CA MET A 115 3.63 11.37 -4.69
C MET A 115 4.16 12.40 -5.69
N GLU A 116 3.92 12.17 -6.97
CA GLU A 116 4.32 13.07 -8.05
C GLU A 116 3.45 14.31 -8.15
N GLU A 117 2.22 14.28 -7.66
CA GLU A 117 1.23 15.34 -7.82
C GLU A 117 1.78 16.73 -7.47
N PRO A 118 2.42 16.94 -6.30
CA PRO A 118 3.00 18.24 -5.94
C PRO A 118 4.14 18.68 -6.86
N LEU A 119 4.90 17.74 -7.43
CA LEU A 119 6.07 18.03 -8.27
C LEU A 119 5.67 18.40 -9.68
N PHE A 120 4.53 17.90 -10.15
CA PHE A 120 4.03 18.10 -11.50
C PHE A 120 2.85 19.07 -11.58
N ALA A 121 2.47 19.68 -10.45
CA ALA A 121 1.53 20.79 -10.41
C ALA A 121 2.23 22.10 -10.81
N GLY A 122 1.56 22.92 -11.63
CA GLY A 122 2.03 24.25 -11.97
C GLY A 122 2.94 24.36 -13.21
N PRO A 123 3.55 25.54 -13.46
CA PRO A 123 4.28 25.85 -14.71
C PRO A 123 5.56 25.04 -14.93
N ALA A 124 6.18 24.54 -13.88
CA ALA A 124 7.36 23.67 -13.97
C ALA A 124 7.07 22.27 -14.57
N ARG A 125 5.80 21.88 -14.66
CA ARG A 125 5.35 20.57 -15.16
C ARG A 125 5.99 20.17 -16.49
N ARG A 126 6.02 21.09 -17.48
CA ARG A 126 6.58 20.80 -18.81
C ARG A 126 8.08 20.52 -18.73
N LEU A 127 8.80 21.27 -17.92
CA LEU A 127 10.25 21.16 -17.77
C LEU A 127 10.61 19.79 -17.14
N TYR A 128 9.90 19.37 -16.10
CA TYR A 128 10.11 18.09 -15.46
C TYR A 128 9.77 16.90 -16.37
N LEU A 129 8.64 16.94 -17.07
CA LEU A 129 8.21 15.83 -17.94
C LEU A 129 9.12 15.62 -19.15
N GLN A 130 9.92 16.61 -19.55
CA GLN A 130 10.90 16.52 -20.63
C GLN A 130 12.32 16.25 -20.10
N SER A 131 12.52 16.20 -18.79
CA SER A 131 13.83 16.10 -18.18
C SER A 131 14.43 14.70 -18.36
N ARG A 132 15.68 14.66 -18.84
CA ARG A 132 16.55 13.47 -18.80
C ARG A 132 16.84 12.98 -17.38
N HIS A 133 16.53 13.77 -16.38
CA HIS A 133 16.76 13.46 -14.96
C HIS A 133 15.59 12.74 -14.28
N LEU A 134 14.50 12.44 -15.00
CA LEU A 134 13.37 11.70 -14.44
C LEU A 134 13.75 10.40 -13.74
N PRO A 135 14.63 9.53 -14.31
CA PRO A 135 15.02 8.30 -13.60
C PRO A 135 15.66 8.56 -12.23
N TRP A 136 16.47 9.62 -12.13
CA TRP A 136 17.07 10.04 -10.87
C TRP A 136 16.03 10.55 -9.87
N LEU A 137 15.07 11.36 -10.33
CA LEU A 137 13.96 11.85 -9.51
C LEU A 137 13.14 10.70 -8.91
N TYR A 138 12.82 9.68 -9.71
CA TYR A 138 12.12 8.49 -9.21
C TYR A 138 12.92 7.72 -8.18
N ARG A 139 14.23 7.60 -8.36
CA ARG A 139 15.10 7.01 -7.33
C ARG A 139 15.03 7.78 -6.02
N MET A 140 15.06 9.11 -6.07
CA MET A 140 14.95 9.96 -4.88
C MET A 140 13.59 9.82 -4.19
N LEU A 141 12.50 9.85 -4.96
CA LEU A 141 11.14 9.71 -4.43
C LEU A 141 10.94 8.35 -3.74
N VAL A 142 11.30 7.28 -4.41
CA VAL A 142 11.16 5.92 -3.88
C VAL A 142 12.11 5.68 -2.71
N GLY A 143 13.37 6.16 -2.81
CA GLY A 143 14.34 6.04 -1.72
C GLY A 143 13.92 6.78 -0.45
N ALA A 144 13.30 7.95 -0.57
CA ALA A 144 12.74 8.67 0.59
C ALA A 144 11.62 7.87 1.27
N ARG A 145 10.80 7.15 0.50
CA ARG A 145 9.75 6.28 1.05
C ARG A 145 10.33 5.02 1.69
N GLU A 146 11.35 4.43 1.10
CA GLU A 146 12.09 3.31 1.70
C GLU A 146 12.64 3.69 3.09
N ILE A 147 13.29 4.85 3.21
CA ILE A 147 13.80 5.35 4.49
C ILE A 147 12.66 5.49 5.50
N ALA A 148 11.52 6.04 5.08
CA ALA A 148 10.35 6.19 5.95
C ALA A 148 9.79 4.83 6.42
N ILE A 149 9.68 3.85 5.53
CA ILE A 149 9.24 2.48 5.84
C ILE A 149 10.21 1.83 6.82
N ARG A 150 11.52 1.85 6.55
CA ARG A 150 12.56 1.33 7.45
C ARG A 150 12.52 2.00 8.83
N SER A 151 12.28 3.31 8.87
CA SER A 151 12.15 4.02 10.13
C SER A 151 10.93 3.60 10.93
N ALA A 152 9.77 3.44 10.31
CA ALA A 152 8.56 2.96 10.96
C ALA A 152 8.69 1.49 11.41
N ALA A 153 9.30 0.65 10.56
CA ALA A 153 9.49 -0.78 10.82
C ALA A 153 10.36 -1.09 12.07
N ARG A 154 11.13 -0.12 12.57
CA ARG A 154 11.82 -0.26 13.86
C ARG A 154 10.89 -0.32 15.07
N HIS A 155 9.66 0.13 14.92
CA HIS A 155 8.70 0.28 16.00
C HIS A 155 7.51 -0.68 15.90
N ILE A 156 7.13 -1.05 14.67
CA ILE A 156 5.98 -1.90 14.36
C ILE A 156 6.17 -2.52 12.98
N PRO A 157 5.78 -3.79 12.73
CA PRO A 157 5.75 -4.34 11.39
C PRO A 157 4.94 -3.44 10.45
N VAL A 158 5.48 -3.16 9.27
CA VAL A 158 4.84 -2.31 8.25
C VAL A 158 4.45 -3.18 7.06
N LEU A 159 3.22 -3.06 6.58
CA LEU A 159 2.75 -3.60 5.31
C LEU A 159 2.71 -2.46 4.28
N VAL A 160 3.15 -2.69 3.07
CA VAL A 160 2.77 -1.85 1.92
C VAL A 160 1.53 -2.48 1.30
N GLY A 161 0.34 -2.14 1.85
CA GLY A 161 -0.92 -2.79 1.53
C GLY A 161 -1.47 -2.42 0.17
N GLU A 162 -1.06 -1.27 -0.38
CA GLU A 162 -1.41 -0.91 -1.75
C GLU A 162 -0.28 -0.19 -2.46
N TRP A 163 0.01 -0.61 -3.68
CA TRP A 163 0.88 0.07 -4.63
C TRP A 163 0.62 -0.40 -6.06
N CYS A 164 1.05 0.39 -7.05
CA CYS A 164 1.04 -0.01 -8.45
C CYS A 164 2.19 0.67 -9.20
N VAL A 165 2.43 0.27 -10.45
CA VAL A 165 3.49 0.86 -11.28
C VAL A 165 3.05 2.12 -12.02
N GLU A 166 1.82 2.65 -11.78
CA GLU A 166 1.37 3.88 -12.42
C GLU A 166 2.26 5.05 -12.05
N ASN A 167 2.68 5.79 -13.08
CA ASN A 167 3.56 6.94 -12.95
C ASN A 167 3.45 7.84 -14.18
N ARG A 168 3.96 9.08 -14.10
CA ARG A 168 3.89 10.04 -15.20
C ARG A 168 5.04 9.93 -16.19
N TRP A 169 6.12 9.25 -15.86
CA TRP A 169 7.29 9.11 -16.71
C TRP A 169 7.11 8.05 -17.78
N ALA A 170 6.77 6.81 -17.40
CA ALA A 170 6.76 5.66 -18.31
C ALA A 170 5.83 5.86 -19.53
N PRO A 171 4.60 6.40 -19.39
CA PRO A 171 3.73 6.64 -20.56
C PRO A 171 4.30 7.61 -21.58
N ARG A 172 5.28 8.44 -21.21
CA ARG A 172 5.90 9.49 -22.03
C ARG A 172 7.30 9.10 -22.51
N SER A 173 7.85 8.01 -21.99
CA SER A 173 9.16 7.51 -22.38
C SER A 173 9.14 6.94 -23.80
N ARG A 174 10.21 7.18 -24.58
CA ARG A 174 10.42 6.53 -25.87
C ARG A 174 10.48 5.00 -25.75
N ASN A 175 11.09 4.52 -24.65
CA ASN A 175 11.09 3.11 -24.28
C ASN A 175 10.19 2.93 -23.05
N ARG A 176 8.88 2.88 -23.29
CA ARG A 176 7.86 2.76 -22.27
C ARG A 176 8.03 1.52 -21.38
N ALA A 177 8.32 0.37 -22.01
CA ALA A 177 8.46 -0.89 -21.29
C ALA A 177 9.63 -0.86 -20.32
N ASP A 178 10.78 -0.30 -20.73
CA ASP A 178 11.95 -0.18 -19.86
C ASP A 178 11.69 0.80 -18.71
N ALA A 179 11.00 1.90 -18.96
CA ALA A 179 10.66 2.86 -17.93
C ALA A 179 9.77 2.20 -16.85
N TYR A 180 8.74 1.44 -17.25
CA TYR A 180 7.92 0.68 -16.30
C TYR A 180 8.75 -0.38 -15.54
N ARG A 181 9.64 -1.11 -16.22
CA ARG A 181 10.54 -2.08 -15.56
C ARG A 181 11.45 -1.42 -14.52
N GLN A 182 12.00 -0.25 -14.86
CA GLN A 182 12.84 0.50 -13.92
C GLN A 182 12.04 0.96 -12.68
N VAL A 183 10.84 1.52 -12.90
CA VAL A 183 9.96 1.96 -11.81
C VAL A 183 9.57 0.78 -10.93
N SER A 184 9.16 -0.35 -11.52
CA SER A 184 8.75 -1.53 -10.75
C SER A 184 9.88 -2.10 -9.91
N ARG A 185 11.10 -2.19 -10.45
CA ARG A 185 12.28 -2.66 -9.69
C ARG A 185 12.60 -1.74 -8.52
N LEU A 186 12.57 -0.42 -8.74
CA LEU A 186 12.81 0.56 -7.67
C LEU A 186 11.78 0.42 -6.55
N GLN A 187 10.49 0.33 -6.90
CA GLN A 187 9.42 0.19 -5.92
C GLN A 187 9.54 -1.12 -5.15
N ARG A 188 9.68 -2.25 -5.82
CA ARG A 188 9.79 -3.56 -5.18
C ARG A 188 10.97 -3.62 -4.21
N ALA A 189 12.15 -3.20 -4.66
CA ALA A 189 13.34 -3.16 -3.80
C ALA A 189 13.16 -2.26 -2.56
N ALA A 190 12.45 -1.15 -2.70
CA ALA A 190 12.17 -0.25 -1.58
C ALA A 190 11.10 -0.82 -0.63
N TRP A 191 10.07 -1.48 -1.19
CA TRP A 191 8.99 -2.09 -0.39
C TRP A 191 9.43 -3.37 0.33
N ASP A 192 10.52 -4.03 -0.08
CA ASP A 192 11.16 -5.13 0.66
C ASP A 192 11.67 -4.71 2.05
N ALA A 193 11.72 -3.42 2.34
CA ALA A 193 11.92 -2.89 3.68
C ALA A 193 10.71 -3.11 4.63
N SER A 194 9.56 -3.51 4.10
CA SER A 194 8.34 -3.83 4.83
C SER A 194 8.20 -5.33 5.11
N ALA A 195 7.20 -5.71 5.91
CA ALA A 195 6.88 -7.11 6.17
C ALA A 195 6.16 -7.80 5.00
N GLY A 196 5.72 -7.04 4.02
CA GLY A 196 5.06 -7.54 2.82
C GLY A 196 4.51 -6.41 1.97
N GLN A 197 4.14 -6.74 0.74
CA GLN A 197 3.62 -5.78 -0.22
C GLN A 197 2.48 -6.37 -1.04
N VAL A 198 1.44 -5.59 -1.30
CA VAL A 198 0.24 -5.99 -2.05
C VAL A 198 0.03 -5.06 -3.24
N TYR A 199 -0.04 -5.63 -4.43
CA TYR A 199 -0.30 -4.86 -5.65
C TYR A 199 -1.78 -4.53 -5.79
N TRP A 200 -2.10 -3.27 -6.05
CA TRP A 200 -3.46 -2.84 -6.29
C TRP A 200 -3.69 -2.57 -7.79
N SER A 201 -4.43 -3.45 -8.53
CA SER A 201 -5.08 -4.66 -8.03
C SER A 201 -4.70 -5.86 -8.91
N TYR A 202 -5.12 -7.06 -8.53
CA TYR A 202 -4.85 -8.27 -9.31
C TYR A 202 -5.37 -8.16 -10.74
N GLN A 203 -6.64 -7.74 -10.90
CA GLN A 203 -7.28 -7.61 -12.20
C GLN A 203 -8.38 -6.53 -12.17
N LEU A 204 -8.40 -5.68 -13.18
CA LEU A 204 -9.49 -4.74 -13.40
C LEU A 204 -10.59 -5.40 -14.24
N ALA A 205 -11.85 -5.10 -13.91
CA ALA A 205 -12.98 -5.51 -14.72
C ALA A 205 -12.81 -4.96 -16.16
N ARG A 206 -13.02 -5.80 -17.15
CA ARG A 206 -13.07 -5.35 -18.55
C ARG A 206 -14.28 -4.46 -18.71
N SER A 207 -14.09 -3.24 -19.21
CA SER A 207 -15.21 -2.45 -19.70
C SER A 207 -15.89 -3.25 -20.83
N ALA A 208 -17.10 -3.69 -20.57
CA ALA A 208 -17.91 -4.44 -21.54
C ALA A 208 -18.51 -3.47 -22.59
N LYS A 209 -17.68 -2.72 -23.31
CA LYS A 209 -18.11 -2.06 -24.54
C LYS A 209 -17.60 -2.88 -25.73
N PRO A 210 -18.50 -3.62 -26.43
CA PRO A 210 -18.18 -4.19 -27.71
C PRO A 210 -17.85 -3.06 -28.67
N GLY A 211 -16.67 -3.07 -29.30
CA GLY A 211 -16.32 -2.15 -30.38
C GLY A 211 -15.22 -1.12 -30.12
N SER A 212 -14.61 -1.08 -28.94
CA SER A 212 -13.36 -0.34 -28.79
C SER A 212 -12.21 -1.21 -29.33
N GLY A 213 -11.82 -0.94 -30.59
CA GLY A 213 -10.75 -1.64 -31.27
C GLY A 213 -9.48 -1.74 -30.42
N GLU A 214 -8.81 -2.85 -30.55
CA GLU A 214 -7.45 -3.08 -30.06
C GLU A 214 -6.56 -1.92 -30.50
N GLY A 215 -6.16 -1.05 -29.57
CA GLY A 215 -5.23 -0.01 -29.99
C GLY A 215 -4.86 1.06 -28.98
N LYS A 216 -5.70 1.41 -28.03
CA LYS A 216 -5.30 2.39 -27.00
C LYS A 216 -5.63 1.88 -25.61
N PRO A 217 -4.62 1.84 -24.69
CA PRO A 217 -4.89 1.48 -23.32
C PRO A 217 -5.94 2.43 -22.73
N PRO A 218 -6.89 1.89 -21.92
CA PRO A 218 -7.85 2.73 -21.25
C PRO A 218 -7.09 3.76 -20.40
N ARG A 219 -7.38 5.04 -20.64
CA ARG A 219 -6.81 6.14 -19.87
C ARG A 219 -7.76 6.49 -18.74
N ASP A 220 -7.23 6.77 -17.56
CA ASP A 220 -8.01 7.45 -16.54
C ASP A 220 -8.36 8.85 -17.07
N PRO A 221 -9.64 9.17 -17.30
CA PRO A 221 -10.03 10.46 -17.85
C PRO A 221 -9.64 11.65 -16.97
N ARG A 222 -9.38 11.41 -15.68
CA ARG A 222 -9.08 12.46 -14.68
C ARG A 222 -7.64 12.93 -14.72
N ASN A 223 -6.67 12.07 -15.00
CA ASN A 223 -5.25 12.39 -14.94
C ASN A 223 -4.42 11.91 -16.13
N GLY A 224 -5.07 11.31 -17.14
CA GLY A 224 -4.39 10.76 -18.30
C GLY A 224 -3.51 9.55 -18.01
N GLY A 225 -3.70 8.91 -16.87
CA GLY A 225 -2.97 7.74 -16.43
C GLY A 225 -3.27 6.51 -17.27
N ASN A 226 -2.48 5.48 -17.09
CA ASN A 226 -2.61 4.23 -17.79
C ASN A 226 -3.24 3.17 -16.87
N LEU A 227 -4.54 2.89 -17.08
CA LEU A 227 -5.26 1.89 -16.28
C LEU A 227 -4.63 0.48 -16.34
N GLU A 228 -3.85 0.15 -17.38
CA GLU A 228 -3.14 -1.14 -17.43
C GLU A 228 -2.12 -1.28 -16.31
N ALA A 229 -1.55 -0.16 -15.83
CA ALA A 229 -0.61 -0.14 -14.72
C ALA A 229 -1.26 -0.44 -13.35
N TRP A 230 -2.60 -0.47 -13.29
CA TRP A 230 -3.38 -0.86 -12.12
C TRP A 230 -3.85 -2.32 -12.16
N ASP A 231 -3.54 -3.05 -13.23
CA ASP A 231 -3.93 -4.44 -13.47
C ASP A 231 -2.68 -5.32 -13.51
N LEU A 232 -2.44 -6.06 -12.43
CA LEU A 232 -1.24 -6.89 -12.29
C LEU A 232 -1.12 -7.94 -13.41
N THR A 233 -2.25 -8.49 -13.88
CA THR A 233 -2.23 -9.50 -14.97
C THR A 233 -1.76 -8.90 -16.29
N ARG A 234 -2.09 -7.63 -16.55
CA ARG A 234 -1.61 -6.88 -17.72
C ARG A 234 -0.16 -6.46 -17.57
N VAL A 235 0.20 -5.99 -16.38
CA VAL A 235 1.58 -5.61 -16.05
C VAL A 235 2.54 -6.79 -16.26
N TRP A 236 2.15 -8.00 -15.89
CA TRP A 236 2.92 -9.22 -16.17
C TRP A 236 2.99 -9.54 -17.66
N ARG A 237 1.86 -9.48 -18.39
CA ARG A 237 1.86 -9.71 -19.85
C ARG A 237 2.75 -8.73 -20.61
N HIS A 238 2.84 -7.49 -20.14
CA HIS A 238 3.75 -6.49 -20.71
C HIS A 238 5.20 -6.65 -20.26
N GLY A 239 5.51 -7.54 -19.34
CA GLY A 239 6.83 -7.72 -18.76
C GLY A 239 7.33 -6.49 -18.00
N TRP A 240 6.43 -5.69 -17.44
CA TRP A 240 6.78 -4.52 -16.63
C TRP A 240 7.18 -4.91 -15.21
N ILE A 241 6.57 -5.95 -14.66
CA ILE A 241 7.06 -6.68 -13.50
C ILE A 241 7.51 -8.06 -14.00
N GLN A 242 8.72 -8.43 -13.68
CA GLN A 242 9.26 -9.77 -13.91
C GLN A 242 9.12 -10.54 -12.59
N ALA A 243 8.73 -11.81 -12.66
CA ALA A 243 8.90 -12.70 -11.54
C ALA A 243 10.39 -12.73 -11.18
N ASP A 244 10.70 -12.64 -9.90
CA ASP A 244 12.06 -12.90 -9.47
C ASP A 244 12.40 -14.33 -9.88
N ALA A 245 13.63 -14.56 -10.35
CA ALA A 245 14.12 -15.93 -10.49
C ALA A 245 13.91 -16.63 -9.12
N PRO A 246 13.40 -17.87 -9.10
CA PRO A 246 13.27 -18.57 -7.83
C PRO A 246 14.60 -18.45 -7.09
N HIS A 247 14.56 -17.96 -5.86
CA HIS A 247 15.71 -18.02 -4.98
C HIS A 247 15.99 -19.49 -4.74
N ASP A 248 17.03 -20.04 -5.36
CA ASP A 248 17.54 -21.40 -5.13
C ASP A 248 18.10 -21.59 -3.70
N ASP A 249 17.84 -20.64 -2.80
CA ASP A 249 18.36 -20.61 -1.42
C ASP A 249 17.29 -20.86 -0.36
N VAL A 250 16.47 -21.90 -0.52
CA VAL A 250 15.77 -22.51 0.62
C VAL A 250 16.22 -23.97 0.78
N ALA A 251 17.51 -24.20 0.67
CA ALA A 251 18.12 -25.47 1.05
C ALA A 251 19.20 -25.20 2.07
N SER A 252 18.83 -25.31 3.33
CA SER A 252 19.60 -25.69 4.52
C SER A 252 19.34 -24.79 5.72
N ALA A 253 18.14 -24.91 6.29
CA ALA A 253 18.01 -24.68 7.71
C ALA A 253 18.70 -25.87 8.44
N PRO A 254 19.68 -25.66 9.32
CA PRO A 254 20.27 -26.75 10.08
C PRO A 254 19.19 -27.32 11.01
N SER A 255 18.95 -28.63 10.89
CA SER A 255 18.10 -29.37 11.81
C SER A 255 18.70 -29.31 13.21
N ILE A 256 18.02 -28.62 14.11
CA ILE A 256 18.31 -28.69 15.55
C ILE A 256 17.77 -30.04 16.06
N ASN A 257 18.51 -31.08 15.80
CA ASN A 257 18.33 -32.33 16.51
C ASN A 257 19.30 -32.33 17.69
N GLY A 258 18.77 -31.97 18.87
CA GLY A 258 19.42 -32.14 20.13
C GLY A 258 19.61 -33.61 20.45
N ASN A 259 20.84 -34.04 20.43
CA ASN A 259 21.22 -35.33 21.04
C ASN A 259 21.60 -35.10 22.49
N ARG A 260 20.67 -35.36 23.38
CA ARG A 260 21.00 -35.66 24.80
C ARG A 260 21.37 -37.13 24.89
N SER A 261 22.62 -37.45 24.95
CA SER A 261 23.07 -38.73 25.46
C SER A 261 23.86 -38.54 26.75
N LYS A 262 23.41 -39.28 27.73
CA LYS A 262 23.95 -39.53 29.07
C LYS A 262 25.41 -40.00 29.04
N GLY A 263 26.09 -39.74 30.11
CA GLY A 263 27.32 -40.48 30.41
C GLY A 263 28.11 -39.89 31.58
N HIS A 264 27.92 -40.48 32.73
CA HIS A 264 28.74 -40.52 33.95
C HIS A 264 29.07 -39.23 34.72
#